data_44ff663c0953e4f8f5518f94ba672e8b
#
_entry.id   44ff663c0953e4f8f5518f94ba672e8b
#
_cell.length_a   1.000
_cell.length_b   1.000
_cell.length_c   1.000
_cell.angle_alpha   90.00
_cell.angle_beta   90.00
_cell.angle_gamma   90.00
#
_symmetry.space_group_name_H-M   'P 1'
#
loop_
_entity.id
_entity.type
_entity.pdbx_description
1 polymer ?
#
loop_
_entity_poly.entity_id
_entity_poly.type
_entity_poly.pdbx_seq_one_letter_code
_entity_poly.pdbx_strand_id
1 'polypeptide(L)'
;MKNKVWLLGIDYEYEYRFTELDLFEYLVAVNHTASNPYIAEFCRMLLLQEKDSNQKKISFLQSHNYFKDEIGLYESKILEHCLQTIIQARKQPVLSFSLRDKVMFENLDFLFGLFSKNKAMKTAVYSHFGHANYSALETRMVSDPPFGSFAKRVYGDDFFVVGIFVGGGETLNEGKGNKWNISYLKENSKDTFEYWLSQVSMDFFYVPKVFLPSCLMWYRNIGIAAKEFSSLMNPSCRMDGALFIRE
;
A
#
# COMPACT_ATOMS: atom_id res chain seq x y z
N MET A 1 -1.78 -20.68 21.05
CA MET A 1 -1.37 -19.32 20.61
C MET A 1 -2.58 -18.66 19.96
N LYS A 2 -3.03 -17.50 20.44
CA LYS A 2 -4.05 -16.72 19.71
C LYS A 2 -3.44 -16.27 18.40
N ASN A 3 -4.11 -16.51 17.27
CA ASN A 3 -3.69 -16.01 15.98
C ASN A 3 -3.73 -14.48 16.03
N LYS A 4 -2.57 -13.84 16.00
CA LYS A 4 -2.49 -12.37 15.88
C LYS A 4 -2.60 -11.99 14.40
N VAL A 5 -3.48 -11.06 14.11
CA VAL A 5 -3.55 -10.38 12.81
C VAL A 5 -2.86 -9.04 12.98
N TRP A 6 -1.88 -8.77 12.12
CA TRP A 6 -1.17 -7.50 12.08
C TRP A 6 -1.76 -6.69 10.93
N LEU A 7 -2.14 -5.45 11.21
CA LEU A 7 -2.51 -4.46 10.20
C LEU A 7 -1.36 -3.47 10.09
N LEU A 8 -0.69 -3.49 8.95
CA LEU A 8 0.49 -2.67 8.72
C LEU A 8 0.36 -1.95 7.38
N GLY A 9 0.65 -0.66 7.36
CA GLY A 9 0.72 0.12 6.14
C GLY A 9 2.03 -0.17 5.40
N ILE A 10 1.94 -0.35 4.08
CA ILE A 10 3.11 -0.47 3.20
C ILE A 10 3.26 0.74 2.29
N ASP A 11 2.20 1.54 2.16
CA ASP A 11 2.21 2.71 1.28
C ASP A 11 3.03 3.84 1.87
N TYR A 12 3.62 4.58 0.94
CA TYR A 12 4.48 5.69 1.21
C TYR A 12 3.99 6.88 0.39
N GLU A 13 3.01 7.58 0.90
CA GLU A 13 2.48 8.76 0.24
C GLU A 13 3.10 10.04 0.81
N TYR A 14 3.78 10.78 -0.05
CA TYR A 14 4.50 11.99 0.32
C TYR A 14 3.59 13.11 0.84
N GLU A 15 2.35 13.16 0.41
CA GLU A 15 1.38 14.18 0.79
C GLU A 15 0.69 13.88 2.13
N TYR A 16 0.56 12.61 2.49
CA TYR A 16 0.04 12.16 3.80
C TYR A 16 1.22 11.67 4.64
N ARG A 17 2.00 12.60 5.09
CA ARG A 17 3.25 12.39 5.80
C ARG A 17 3.06 11.46 6.99
N PHE A 18 3.46 10.20 6.84
CA PHE A 18 3.88 9.44 8.01
C PHE A 18 5.06 10.18 8.59
N THR A 19 4.83 10.86 9.68
CA THR A 19 5.79 11.78 10.30
C THR A 19 6.37 11.12 11.54
N GLU A 20 7.41 11.72 12.07
CA GLU A 20 7.90 11.35 13.39
C GLU A 20 6.81 11.48 14.46
N LEU A 21 5.77 12.27 14.22
CA LEU A 21 4.62 12.39 15.11
C LEU A 21 3.79 11.10 15.12
N ASP A 22 3.58 10.47 13.95
CA ASP A 22 2.85 9.20 13.87
C ASP A 22 3.62 8.08 14.55
N LEU A 23 4.96 8.08 14.44
CA LEU A 23 5.83 7.17 15.20
C LEU A 23 5.73 7.43 16.72
N PHE A 24 5.68 8.69 17.11
CA PHE A 24 5.49 9.05 18.49
C PHE A 24 4.14 8.58 19.04
N GLU A 25 3.05 8.82 18.29
CA GLU A 25 1.70 8.37 18.65
C GLU A 25 1.62 6.83 18.72
N TYR A 26 2.25 6.13 17.78
CA TYR A 26 2.34 4.68 17.81
C TYR A 26 3.08 4.19 19.08
N LEU A 27 4.22 4.78 19.41
CA LEU A 27 4.98 4.43 20.62
C LEU A 27 4.19 4.67 21.89
N VAL A 28 3.46 5.78 21.96
CA VAL A 28 2.57 6.10 23.10
C VAL A 28 1.44 5.08 23.19
N ALA A 29 0.84 4.69 22.05
CA ALA A 29 -0.25 3.72 21.99
C ALA A 29 0.17 2.28 22.36
N VAL A 30 1.37 1.88 21.95
CA VAL A 30 1.90 0.51 22.20
C VAL A 30 2.50 0.40 23.60
N ASN A 31 3.05 1.47 24.13
CA ASN A 31 3.73 1.48 25.41
C ASN A 31 3.09 2.48 26.37
N HIS A 32 2.14 2.01 27.16
CA HIS A 32 1.43 2.81 28.17
C HIS A 32 2.33 3.35 29.29
N THR A 33 3.63 3.05 29.28
CA THR A 33 4.56 3.49 30.32
C THR A 33 5.44 4.64 29.84
N ALA A 34 4.90 5.86 29.90
CA ALA A 34 5.68 7.11 29.84
C ALA A 34 6.77 7.20 30.96
N SER A 35 6.88 6.20 31.81
CA SER A 35 7.84 6.07 32.89
C SER A 35 9.21 5.57 32.46
N ASN A 36 9.37 5.12 31.23
CA ASN A 36 10.66 4.63 30.76
C ASN A 36 11.54 5.75 30.20
N PRO A 37 12.68 6.07 30.82
CA PRO A 37 13.49 7.22 30.44
C PRO A 37 14.07 7.11 29.01
N TYR A 38 14.31 5.89 28.51
CA TYR A 38 14.83 5.69 27.14
C TYR A 38 13.75 5.89 26.08
N ILE A 39 12.52 5.46 26.35
CA ILE A 39 11.39 5.71 25.46
C ILE A 39 11.07 7.20 25.46
N ALA A 40 11.07 7.84 26.63
CA ALA A 40 10.87 9.29 26.76
C ALA A 40 11.92 10.08 25.98
N GLU A 41 13.20 9.67 26.06
CA GLU A 41 14.28 10.30 25.31
C GLU A 41 14.12 10.10 23.79
N PHE A 42 13.76 8.87 23.35
CA PHE A 42 13.52 8.63 21.95
C PHE A 42 12.32 9.42 21.41
N CYS A 43 11.23 9.50 22.18
CA CYS A 43 10.08 10.35 21.86
C CYS A 43 10.49 11.83 21.77
N ARG A 44 11.32 12.30 22.69
CA ARG A 44 11.88 13.65 22.63
C ARG A 44 12.70 13.88 21.35
N MET A 45 13.51 12.91 20.95
CA MET A 45 14.28 12.96 19.70
C MET A 45 13.38 12.94 18.46
N LEU A 46 12.24 12.25 18.49
CA LEU A 46 11.26 12.27 17.38
C LEU A 46 10.63 13.65 17.22
N LEU A 47 10.29 14.30 18.32
CA LEU A 47 9.67 15.63 18.31
C LEU A 47 10.66 16.75 17.94
N LEU A 48 11.96 16.57 18.17
CA LEU A 48 12.98 17.54 17.79
C LEU A 48 13.27 17.38 16.27
N GLN A 49 12.76 18.30 15.48
CA GLN A 49 12.92 18.33 14.01
C GLN A 49 14.32 18.82 13.57
N GLU A 50 15.39 18.42 14.22
CA GLU A 50 16.74 18.76 13.80
C GLU A 50 17.10 18.05 12.49
N LYS A 51 17.63 18.79 11.51
CA LYS A 51 17.96 18.30 10.16
C LYS A 51 18.86 17.04 10.15
N ASP A 52 19.73 16.88 11.13
CA ASP A 52 20.69 15.77 11.24
C ASP A 52 20.29 14.69 12.27
N SER A 53 19.10 14.82 12.86
CA SER A 53 18.72 13.98 13.99
C SER A 53 18.33 12.54 13.61
N ASN A 54 18.00 12.28 12.34
CA ASN A 54 17.47 10.98 11.94
C ASN A 54 18.52 9.86 12.03
N GLN A 55 19.77 10.14 11.64
CA GLN A 55 20.84 9.15 11.82
C GLN A 55 21.13 8.90 13.31
N LYS A 56 21.04 9.93 14.14
CA LYS A 56 21.17 9.80 15.60
C LYS A 56 20.03 8.95 16.18
N LYS A 57 18.79 9.12 15.69
CA LYS A 57 17.63 8.31 16.10
C LYS A 57 17.82 6.83 15.77
N ILE A 58 18.30 6.50 14.57
CA ILE A 58 18.62 5.12 14.18
C ILE A 58 19.73 4.56 15.07
N SER A 59 20.83 5.30 15.24
CA SER A 59 21.94 4.88 16.09
C SER A 59 21.48 4.68 17.55
N PHE A 60 20.57 5.50 18.04
CA PHE A 60 19.99 5.33 19.36
C PHE A 60 19.20 4.02 19.46
N LEU A 61 18.30 3.72 18.51
CA LEU A 61 17.57 2.45 18.47
C LEU A 61 18.49 1.23 18.39
N GLN A 62 19.53 1.31 17.57
CA GLN A 62 20.50 0.21 17.37
C GLN A 62 21.39 -0.04 18.59
N SER A 63 21.78 1.02 19.29
CA SER A 63 22.69 0.93 20.46
C SER A 63 22.00 0.48 21.73
N HIS A 64 20.68 0.59 21.83
CA HIS A 64 19.93 0.27 23.04
C HIS A 64 19.17 -1.05 22.88
N ASN A 65 19.77 -2.18 23.28
CA ASN A 65 19.08 -3.48 23.39
C ASN A 65 17.80 -3.42 24.21
N TYR A 66 17.70 -2.44 25.06
CA TYR A 66 16.55 -2.14 25.89
C TYR A 66 15.23 -1.98 25.08
N PHE A 67 15.27 -1.37 23.91
CA PHE A 67 14.07 -1.30 23.05
C PHE A 67 13.59 -2.67 22.62
N LYS A 68 14.51 -3.64 22.43
CA LYS A 68 14.15 -5.02 22.09
C LYS A 68 13.50 -5.74 23.26
N ASP A 69 13.93 -5.44 24.48
CA ASP A 69 13.44 -6.07 25.69
C ASP A 69 12.09 -5.49 26.13
N GLU A 70 11.90 -4.17 25.99
CA GLU A 70 10.68 -3.49 26.45
C GLU A 70 9.55 -3.46 25.40
N ILE A 71 9.85 -3.08 24.15
CA ILE A 71 8.84 -3.01 23.08
C ILE A 71 8.78 -4.25 22.21
N GLY A 72 9.75 -5.17 22.38
CA GLY A 72 9.86 -6.38 21.60
C GLY A 72 10.75 -6.24 20.36
N LEU A 73 11.32 -7.38 19.95
CA LEU A 73 12.24 -7.43 18.80
C LEU A 73 11.58 -7.01 17.48
N TYR A 74 10.33 -7.39 17.27
CA TYR A 74 9.61 -7.10 16.01
C TYR A 74 9.28 -5.62 15.91
N GLU A 75 8.73 -5.06 16.97
CA GLU A 75 8.34 -3.65 17.08
C GLU A 75 9.58 -2.75 16.93
N SER A 76 10.70 -3.11 17.55
CA SER A 76 11.97 -2.37 17.41
C SER A 76 12.45 -2.32 15.95
N LYS A 77 12.35 -3.44 15.22
CA LYS A 77 12.74 -3.50 13.80
C LYS A 77 11.78 -2.73 12.90
N ILE A 78 10.49 -2.76 13.20
CA ILE A 78 9.48 -1.97 12.46
C ILE A 78 9.79 -0.49 12.65
N LEU A 79 10.06 -0.03 13.87
CA LEU A 79 10.43 1.36 14.14
C LEU A 79 11.68 1.80 13.41
N GLU A 80 12.73 0.96 13.39
CA GLU A 80 13.95 1.24 12.64
C GLU A 80 13.66 1.37 11.14
N HIS A 81 12.88 0.45 10.58
CA HIS A 81 12.50 0.48 9.17
C HIS A 81 11.67 1.72 8.82
N CYS A 82 10.70 2.08 9.64
CA CYS A 82 9.89 3.29 9.47
C CYS A 82 10.77 4.56 9.46
N LEU A 83 11.74 4.66 10.38
CA LEU A 83 12.68 5.78 10.38
C LEU A 83 13.55 5.83 9.13
N GLN A 84 14.04 4.67 8.65
CA GLN A 84 14.80 4.59 7.40
C GLN A 84 13.97 5.06 6.23
N THR A 85 12.70 4.66 6.17
CA THR A 85 11.73 5.08 5.15
C THR A 85 11.52 6.60 5.17
N ILE A 86 11.33 7.19 6.36
CA ILE A 86 11.22 8.66 6.52
C ILE A 86 12.48 9.38 6.03
N ILE A 87 13.65 8.83 6.32
CA ILE A 87 14.92 9.43 5.87
C ILE A 87 15.06 9.38 4.34
N GLN A 88 14.70 8.27 3.73
CA GLN A 88 14.71 8.12 2.27
C GLN A 88 13.77 9.13 1.61
N ALA A 89 12.57 9.28 2.20
CA ALA A 89 11.59 10.24 1.76
C ALA A 89 12.12 11.67 1.67
N ARG A 90 12.75 12.11 2.74
CA ARG A 90 13.27 13.48 2.85
C ARG A 90 14.41 13.79 1.89
N LYS A 91 15.14 12.76 1.44
CA LYS A 91 16.24 12.91 0.47
C LYS A 91 15.74 13.13 -0.96
N GLN A 92 14.46 12.85 -1.23
CA GLN A 92 13.90 12.91 -2.57
C GLN A 92 12.68 13.84 -2.59
N PRO A 93 12.85 15.08 -3.05
CA PRO A 93 11.80 16.12 -2.99
C PRO A 93 10.62 15.85 -3.91
N VAL A 94 10.77 14.98 -4.92
CA VAL A 94 9.70 14.58 -5.83
C VAL A 94 9.74 13.07 -5.99
N LEU A 95 8.75 12.37 -5.43
CA LEU A 95 8.59 10.95 -5.68
C LEU A 95 7.96 10.74 -7.06
N SER A 96 8.69 10.04 -7.93
CA SER A 96 8.07 9.43 -9.09
C SER A 96 7.16 8.29 -8.61
N PHE A 97 6.10 8.00 -9.37
CA PHE A 97 5.22 6.85 -9.07
C PHE A 97 6.01 5.55 -8.92
N SER A 98 7.06 5.35 -9.73
CA SER A 98 7.92 4.16 -9.65
C SER A 98 8.66 4.02 -8.34
N LEU A 99 9.12 5.13 -7.80
CA LEU A 99 9.83 5.08 -6.53
C LEU A 99 8.87 4.74 -5.39
N ARG A 100 7.66 5.29 -5.40
CA ARG A 100 6.60 4.95 -4.44
C ARG A 100 6.29 3.44 -4.49
N ASP A 101 6.03 2.90 -5.68
CA ASP A 101 5.73 1.48 -5.88
C ASP A 101 6.89 0.58 -5.45
N LYS A 102 8.12 0.98 -5.74
CA LYS A 102 9.31 0.27 -5.28
C LYS A 102 9.42 0.27 -3.75
N VAL A 103 9.19 1.41 -3.10
CA VAL A 103 9.22 1.51 -1.63
C VAL A 103 8.09 0.71 -1.00
N MET A 104 6.89 0.71 -1.59
CA MET A 104 5.79 -0.16 -1.15
C MET A 104 6.19 -1.63 -1.19
N PHE A 105 6.88 -2.06 -2.25
CA PHE A 105 7.40 -3.42 -2.35
C PHE A 105 8.48 -3.69 -1.29
N GLU A 106 9.45 -2.79 -1.11
CA GLU A 106 10.51 -2.94 -0.11
C GLU A 106 9.95 -3.02 1.32
N ASN A 107 8.89 -2.25 1.61
CA ASN A 107 8.17 -2.32 2.88
C ASN A 107 7.47 -3.67 3.06
N LEU A 108 6.79 -4.18 2.03
CA LEU A 108 6.17 -5.50 2.08
C LEU A 108 7.19 -6.60 2.29
N ASP A 109 8.28 -6.59 1.52
CA ASP A 109 9.35 -7.60 1.58
C ASP A 109 10.02 -7.61 2.97
N PHE A 110 10.28 -6.44 3.53
CA PHE A 110 10.77 -6.31 4.90
C PHE A 110 9.82 -6.93 5.91
N LEU A 111 8.53 -6.57 5.87
CA LEU A 111 7.53 -7.07 6.81
C LEU A 111 7.34 -8.57 6.64
N PHE A 112 7.25 -9.05 5.40
CA PHE A 112 7.15 -10.47 5.12
C PHE A 112 8.37 -11.23 5.65
N GLY A 113 9.59 -10.77 5.38
CA GLY A 113 10.83 -11.33 5.89
C GLY A 113 10.93 -11.31 7.42
N LEU A 114 10.38 -10.26 8.06
CA LEU A 114 10.37 -10.14 9.51
C LEU A 114 9.47 -11.19 10.19
N PHE A 115 8.29 -11.45 9.62
CA PHE A 115 7.27 -12.32 10.24
C PHE A 115 7.30 -13.76 9.75
N SER A 116 7.84 -14.03 8.54
CA SER A 116 7.84 -15.36 7.94
C SER A 116 8.94 -16.31 8.44
N LYS A 117 9.91 -15.82 9.20
CA LYS A 117 11.13 -16.56 9.56
C LYS A 117 10.93 -17.96 10.15
N ASN A 118 9.75 -18.30 10.66
CA ASN A 118 9.50 -19.58 11.32
C ASN A 118 8.15 -20.24 10.97
N LYS A 119 7.37 -19.72 10.04
CA LYS A 119 6.03 -20.25 9.70
C LYS A 119 5.64 -19.91 8.27
N ALA A 120 4.90 -20.81 7.63
CA ALA A 120 4.15 -20.49 6.42
C ALA A 120 3.14 -19.37 6.74
N MET A 121 3.47 -18.14 6.37
CA MET A 121 2.63 -16.97 6.59
C MET A 121 1.90 -16.63 5.29
N LYS A 122 0.62 -16.32 5.41
CA LYS A 122 -0.17 -15.73 4.32
C LYS A 122 -0.37 -14.26 4.61
N THR A 123 -0.12 -13.42 3.63
CA THR A 123 -0.28 -11.98 3.71
C THR A 123 -1.29 -11.52 2.68
N ALA A 124 -2.25 -10.70 3.08
CA ALA A 124 -3.15 -9.99 2.18
C ALA A 124 -2.74 -8.51 2.15
N VAL A 125 -2.60 -7.98 0.94
CA VAL A 125 -2.33 -6.56 0.72
C VAL A 125 -3.53 -5.96 0.02
N TYR A 126 -4.06 -4.88 0.58
CA TYR A 126 -5.10 -4.09 -0.06
C TYR A 126 -4.49 -2.80 -0.60
N SER A 127 -4.64 -2.54 -1.88
CA SER A 127 -4.15 -1.32 -2.52
C SER A 127 -4.98 -1.00 -3.76
N HIS A 128 -4.83 0.22 -4.28
CA HIS A 128 -5.41 0.59 -5.55
C HIS A 128 -4.87 -0.33 -6.66
N PHE A 129 -5.74 -0.76 -7.60
CA PHE A 129 -5.38 -1.69 -8.66
C PHE A 129 -4.21 -1.19 -9.53
N GLY A 130 -4.08 0.13 -9.72
CA GLY A 130 -2.94 0.74 -10.41
C GLY A 130 -1.59 0.35 -9.82
N HIS A 131 -1.50 0.16 -8.50
CA HIS A 131 -0.30 -0.31 -7.81
C HIS A 131 -0.19 -1.84 -7.76
N ALA A 132 -1.30 -2.54 -7.56
CA ALA A 132 -1.31 -4.00 -7.35
C ALA A 132 -1.05 -4.82 -8.61
N ASN A 133 -1.34 -4.31 -9.80
CA ASN A 133 -1.25 -5.07 -11.06
C ASN A 133 0.19 -5.47 -11.47
N TYR A 134 0.33 -6.42 -12.40
CA TYR A 134 1.63 -7.02 -12.77
C TYR A 134 2.48 -6.22 -13.76
N SER A 135 1.93 -5.27 -14.47
CA SER A 135 2.70 -4.52 -15.46
C SER A 135 2.36 -3.04 -15.43
N ALA A 136 3.32 -2.21 -15.83
CA ALA A 136 3.10 -0.78 -15.97
C ALA A 136 1.86 -0.52 -16.83
N LEU A 137 1.12 0.50 -16.48
CA LEU A 137 0.04 1.00 -17.33
C LEU A 137 0.65 1.29 -18.71
N GLU A 138 0.08 0.74 -19.75
CA GLU A 138 0.52 0.94 -21.14
C GLU A 138 0.22 2.37 -21.65
N THR A 139 -0.05 3.28 -20.74
CA THR A 139 -0.21 4.69 -21.06
C THR A 139 1.17 5.34 -21.13
N ARG A 140 1.37 6.20 -22.12
CA ARG A 140 2.63 6.92 -22.40
C ARG A 140 3.19 7.74 -21.23
N MET A 141 2.52 7.77 -20.08
CA MET A 141 2.87 8.59 -18.93
C MET A 141 3.57 7.83 -17.79
N VAL A 142 3.52 6.48 -17.77
CA VAL A 142 4.10 5.71 -16.66
C VAL A 142 4.95 4.59 -17.23
N SER A 143 6.24 4.86 -17.37
CA SER A 143 7.25 3.87 -17.79
C SER A 143 7.64 2.91 -16.67
N ASP A 144 7.15 3.14 -15.47
CA ASP A 144 7.66 2.54 -14.25
C ASP A 144 6.80 1.36 -13.79
N PRO A 145 7.42 0.24 -13.38
CA PRO A 145 6.68 -0.93 -12.97
C PRO A 145 5.91 -0.66 -11.66
N PRO A 146 4.64 -1.06 -11.59
CA PRO A 146 3.85 -0.97 -10.36
C PRO A 146 4.36 -1.94 -9.29
N PHE A 147 3.95 -1.70 -8.04
CA PHE A 147 4.25 -2.55 -6.88
C PHE A 147 4.05 -4.05 -7.16
N GLY A 148 2.91 -4.42 -7.77
CA GLY A 148 2.61 -5.80 -8.11
C GLY A 148 3.61 -6.45 -9.06
N SER A 149 4.24 -5.68 -9.96
CA SER A 149 5.31 -6.19 -10.83
C SER A 149 6.58 -6.53 -10.06
N PHE A 150 6.95 -5.75 -9.06
CA PHE A 150 8.08 -6.08 -8.18
C PHE A 150 7.77 -7.33 -7.36
N ALA A 151 6.59 -7.40 -6.75
CA ALA A 151 6.16 -8.53 -5.95
C ALA A 151 6.08 -9.84 -6.79
N LYS A 152 5.50 -9.78 -8.00
CA LYS A 152 5.44 -10.95 -8.89
C LYS A 152 6.80 -11.46 -9.31
N ARG A 153 7.77 -10.57 -9.52
CA ARG A 153 9.15 -10.96 -9.88
C ARG A 153 9.85 -11.70 -8.75
N VAL A 154 9.62 -11.30 -7.50
CA VAL A 154 10.30 -11.88 -6.33
C VAL A 154 9.57 -13.13 -5.83
N TYR A 155 8.25 -13.09 -5.74
CA TYR A 155 7.46 -14.17 -5.13
C TYR A 155 6.87 -15.15 -6.15
N GLY A 156 6.98 -14.86 -7.47
CA GLY A 156 6.53 -15.79 -8.53
C GLY A 156 5.04 -16.13 -8.38
N ASP A 157 4.74 -17.42 -8.36
CA ASP A 157 3.38 -17.93 -8.25
C ASP A 157 2.81 -17.88 -6.83
N ASP A 158 3.63 -17.57 -5.83
CA ASP A 158 3.18 -17.33 -4.47
C ASP A 158 2.53 -15.93 -4.31
N PHE A 159 2.66 -15.06 -5.31
CA PHE A 159 2.02 -13.75 -5.36
C PHE A 159 0.83 -13.77 -6.33
N PHE A 160 -0.35 -13.45 -5.79
CA PHE A 160 -1.62 -13.55 -6.49
C PHE A 160 -2.38 -12.21 -6.42
N VAL A 161 -2.81 -11.69 -7.57
CA VAL A 161 -3.53 -10.41 -7.66
C VAL A 161 -4.98 -10.65 -8.07
N VAL A 162 -5.90 -10.13 -7.26
CA VAL A 162 -7.32 -10.03 -7.60
C VAL A 162 -7.68 -8.56 -7.78
N GLY A 163 -8.08 -8.19 -9.00
CA GLY A 163 -8.65 -6.88 -9.26
C GLY A 163 -10.10 -6.83 -8.77
N ILE A 164 -10.51 -5.75 -8.11
CA ILE A 164 -11.90 -5.52 -7.71
C ILE A 164 -12.48 -4.46 -8.64
N PHE A 165 -13.56 -4.80 -9.31
CA PHE A 165 -14.25 -3.96 -10.27
C PHE A 165 -15.72 -3.79 -9.86
N VAL A 166 -16.25 -2.61 -10.11
CA VAL A 166 -17.63 -2.25 -9.72
C VAL A 166 -18.45 -1.87 -10.95
N GLY A 167 -19.68 -2.36 -11.01
CA GLY A 167 -20.59 -2.09 -12.12
C GLY A 167 -21.16 -0.67 -12.13
N GLY A 168 -21.35 -0.11 -10.96
CA GLY A 168 -21.97 1.20 -10.78
C GLY A 168 -21.77 1.69 -9.35
N GLY A 169 -22.58 2.65 -8.91
CA GLY A 169 -22.69 3.06 -7.54
C GLY A 169 -22.15 4.43 -7.20
N GLU A 170 -22.09 4.66 -5.91
CA GLU A 170 -21.57 5.90 -5.34
C GLU A 170 -20.09 5.76 -4.99
N THR A 171 -19.33 6.82 -5.22
CA THR A 171 -17.94 6.91 -4.80
C THR A 171 -17.71 8.19 -4.00
N LEU A 172 -16.86 8.10 -2.99
CA LEU A 172 -16.39 9.25 -2.24
C LEU A 172 -15.15 9.81 -2.93
N ASN A 173 -15.21 11.08 -3.26
CA ASN A 173 -14.10 11.80 -3.89
C ASN A 173 -13.70 13.00 -3.03
N GLU A 174 -12.42 13.29 -3.00
CA GLU A 174 -11.92 14.50 -2.38
C GLU A 174 -12.21 15.71 -3.27
N GLY A 175 -13.01 16.63 -2.73
CA GLY A 175 -13.33 17.91 -3.36
C GLY A 175 -12.39 19.02 -2.95
N LYS A 176 -12.61 20.22 -3.50
CA LYS A 176 -11.83 21.39 -3.11
C LYS A 176 -11.96 21.67 -1.61
N GLY A 177 -10.83 21.90 -0.95
CA GLY A 177 -10.77 22.28 0.47
C GLY A 177 -11.00 21.10 1.43
N ASN A 178 -10.51 19.91 1.10
CA ASN A 178 -10.58 18.69 1.91
C ASN A 178 -12.01 18.27 2.28
N LYS A 179 -12.97 18.59 1.40
CA LYS A 179 -14.35 18.14 1.56
C LYS A 179 -14.58 16.89 0.76
N TRP A 180 -15.15 15.88 1.40
CA TRP A 180 -15.58 14.67 0.71
C TRP A 180 -16.91 14.90 -0.01
N ASN A 181 -16.95 14.56 -1.29
CA ASN A 181 -18.15 14.62 -2.12
C ASN A 181 -18.55 13.21 -2.56
N ILE A 182 -19.83 12.97 -2.59
CA ILE A 182 -20.39 11.76 -3.20
C ILE A 182 -20.56 12.03 -4.69
N SER A 183 -20.06 11.15 -5.52
CA SER A 183 -20.26 11.16 -6.97
C SER A 183 -20.79 9.81 -7.43
N TYR A 184 -21.68 9.84 -8.42
CA TYR A 184 -22.18 8.61 -9.03
C TYR A 184 -21.23 8.18 -10.16
N LEU A 185 -20.92 6.88 -10.20
CA LEU A 185 -20.18 6.30 -11.31
C LEU A 185 -21.07 6.31 -12.56
N LYS A 186 -20.49 6.72 -13.68
CA LYS A 186 -21.19 6.70 -14.97
C LYS A 186 -21.47 5.25 -15.40
N GLU A 187 -22.44 5.08 -16.27
CA GLU A 187 -22.67 3.80 -16.92
C GLU A 187 -21.40 3.33 -17.65
N ASN A 188 -21.19 2.01 -17.63
CA ASN A 188 -20.03 1.40 -18.28
C ASN A 188 -20.19 1.50 -19.80
N SER A 189 -19.19 2.02 -20.49
CA SER A 189 -19.11 1.99 -21.95
C SER A 189 -18.89 0.54 -22.44
N LYS A 190 -19.45 0.20 -23.60
CA LYS A 190 -19.42 -1.17 -24.15
C LYS A 190 -18.03 -1.73 -24.42
N ASP A 191 -17.02 -0.88 -24.48
CA ASP A 191 -15.62 -1.21 -24.69
C ASP A 191 -14.82 -1.36 -23.40
N THR A 192 -15.49 -1.26 -22.24
CA THR A 192 -14.85 -1.38 -20.92
C THR A 192 -14.88 -2.81 -20.37
N PHE A 193 -13.89 -3.12 -19.55
CA PHE A 193 -13.82 -4.39 -18.85
C PHE A 193 -14.98 -4.56 -17.85
N GLU A 194 -15.39 -3.50 -17.18
CA GLU A 194 -16.55 -3.49 -16.29
C GLU A 194 -17.85 -3.80 -17.06
N TYR A 195 -18.00 -3.29 -18.30
CA TYR A 195 -19.14 -3.66 -19.13
C TYR A 195 -19.11 -5.14 -19.48
N TRP A 196 -17.95 -5.68 -19.85
CA TRP A 196 -17.79 -7.10 -20.14
C TRP A 196 -18.18 -7.96 -18.91
N LEU A 197 -17.71 -7.59 -17.72
CA LEU A 197 -18.10 -8.25 -16.47
C LEU A 197 -19.60 -8.13 -16.22
N SER A 198 -20.21 -7.00 -16.50
CA SER A 198 -21.64 -6.75 -16.25
C SER A 198 -22.60 -7.59 -17.10
N GLN A 199 -22.11 -8.30 -18.15
CA GLN A 199 -22.93 -9.20 -18.95
C GLN A 199 -23.29 -10.50 -18.20
N VAL A 200 -22.61 -10.81 -17.11
CA VAL A 200 -22.96 -11.93 -16.23
C VAL A 200 -24.12 -11.47 -15.33
N SER A 201 -25.19 -12.29 -15.25
CA SER A 201 -26.42 -11.93 -14.49
C SER A 201 -26.31 -12.15 -12.98
N MET A 202 -25.11 -12.03 -12.40
CA MET A 202 -24.84 -12.17 -10.97
C MET A 202 -24.39 -10.84 -10.39
N ASP A 203 -24.83 -10.53 -9.17
CA ASP A 203 -24.48 -9.28 -8.50
C ASP A 203 -23.08 -9.29 -7.90
N PHE A 204 -22.57 -10.49 -7.62
CA PHE A 204 -21.25 -10.68 -7.05
C PHE A 204 -20.67 -11.99 -7.58
N PHE A 205 -19.49 -11.93 -8.22
CA PHE A 205 -18.82 -13.12 -8.72
C PHE A 205 -17.31 -12.90 -8.91
N TYR A 206 -16.59 -14.01 -8.96
CA TYR A 206 -15.17 -14.06 -9.22
C TYR A 206 -14.90 -14.72 -10.59
N VAL A 207 -14.01 -14.10 -11.36
CA VAL A 207 -13.52 -14.59 -12.65
C VAL A 207 -12.06 -14.99 -12.52
N PRO A 208 -11.73 -16.29 -12.57
CA PRO A 208 -10.34 -16.74 -12.59
C PRO A 208 -9.59 -16.28 -13.85
N LYS A 209 -8.28 -16.19 -13.77
CA LYS A 209 -7.39 -15.75 -14.86
C LYS A 209 -7.68 -16.44 -16.21
N VAL A 210 -7.94 -17.73 -16.18
CA VAL A 210 -8.18 -18.54 -17.40
C VAL A 210 -9.37 -18.05 -18.24
N PHE A 211 -10.31 -17.34 -17.62
CA PHE A 211 -11.48 -16.76 -18.29
C PHE A 211 -11.35 -15.27 -18.55
N LEU A 212 -10.26 -14.62 -18.09
CA LEU A 212 -10.05 -13.21 -18.34
C LEU A 212 -9.73 -12.97 -19.83
N PRO A 213 -10.26 -11.88 -20.42
CA PRO A 213 -9.91 -11.52 -21.80
C PRO A 213 -8.41 -11.31 -21.96
N SER A 214 -7.87 -11.78 -23.07
CA SER A 214 -6.46 -11.60 -23.48
C SER A 214 -6.27 -10.47 -24.49
N CYS A 215 -7.25 -9.61 -24.66
CA CYS A 215 -7.21 -8.42 -25.53
C CYS A 215 -7.11 -7.13 -24.71
N LEU A 216 -6.72 -6.04 -25.38
CA LEU A 216 -6.74 -4.70 -24.77
C LEU A 216 -8.19 -4.23 -24.59
N MET A 217 -8.50 -3.82 -23.39
CA MET A 217 -9.80 -3.26 -23.00
C MET A 217 -9.60 -2.00 -22.18
N TRP A 218 -10.52 -1.06 -22.30
CA TRP A 218 -10.59 0.05 -21.36
C TRP A 218 -11.06 -0.46 -20.00
N TYR A 219 -10.58 0.13 -18.94
CA TYR A 219 -11.12 -0.09 -17.61
C TYR A 219 -11.23 1.24 -16.88
N ARG A 220 -12.15 1.30 -15.94
CA ARG A 220 -12.38 2.47 -15.12
C ARG A 220 -11.32 2.56 -14.04
N ASN A 221 -10.61 3.66 -14.03
CA ASN A 221 -9.66 3.98 -12.98
C ASN A 221 -10.25 5.08 -12.10
N ILE A 222 -10.61 4.72 -10.87
CA ILE A 222 -11.23 5.63 -9.91
C ILE A 222 -10.14 6.02 -8.92
N GLY A 223 -9.62 7.23 -9.05
CA GLY A 223 -8.65 7.80 -8.12
C GLY A 223 -9.31 8.71 -7.09
N ILE A 224 -8.59 9.01 -6.00
CA ILE A 224 -9.04 9.92 -4.93
C ILE A 224 -9.39 11.32 -5.48
N ALA A 225 -8.74 11.76 -6.56
CA ALA A 225 -8.91 13.09 -7.16
C ALA A 225 -10.21 13.29 -7.95
N ALA A 226 -11.27 12.55 -7.69
CA ALA A 226 -12.62 12.75 -8.25
C ALA A 226 -12.74 12.71 -9.78
N LYS A 227 -11.71 12.30 -10.48
CA LYS A 227 -11.76 12.15 -11.94
C LYS A 227 -11.74 10.68 -12.30
N GLU A 228 -12.92 10.24 -12.76
CA GLU A 228 -13.01 8.99 -13.49
C GLU A 228 -12.23 9.13 -14.80
N PHE A 229 -11.22 8.33 -15.00
CA PHE A 229 -10.51 8.23 -16.27
C PHE A 229 -10.39 6.77 -16.67
N SER A 230 -10.45 6.54 -17.97
CA SER A 230 -10.29 5.19 -18.51
C SER A 230 -8.83 4.96 -18.85
N SER A 231 -8.35 3.76 -18.53
CA SER A 231 -7.03 3.28 -18.88
C SER A 231 -7.13 1.97 -19.66
N LEU A 232 -6.16 1.71 -20.53
CA LEU A 232 -6.09 0.46 -21.28
C LEU A 232 -5.37 -0.62 -20.46
N MET A 233 -5.88 -1.83 -20.50
CA MET A 233 -5.21 -3.00 -19.93
C MET A 233 -5.50 -4.25 -20.75
N ASN A 234 -4.61 -5.24 -20.67
CA ASN A 234 -4.91 -6.62 -20.99
C ASN A 234 -5.19 -7.38 -19.69
N PRO A 235 -6.45 -7.72 -19.37
CA PRO A 235 -6.81 -8.26 -18.05
C PRO A 235 -6.03 -9.52 -17.68
N SER A 236 -5.86 -10.48 -18.62
CA SER A 236 -5.14 -11.74 -18.36
C SER A 236 -3.65 -11.56 -18.07
N CYS A 237 -3.06 -10.42 -18.47
CA CYS A 237 -1.66 -10.08 -18.21
C CYS A 237 -1.46 -9.30 -16.91
N ARG A 238 -2.53 -8.72 -16.34
CA ARG A 238 -2.45 -7.78 -15.23
C ARG A 238 -2.78 -8.37 -13.87
N MET A 239 -3.54 -9.47 -13.84
CA MET A 239 -4.05 -10.06 -12.61
C MET A 239 -4.27 -11.57 -12.76
N ASP A 240 -4.48 -12.26 -11.66
CA ASP A 240 -4.81 -13.69 -11.62
C ASP A 240 -6.31 -13.94 -11.50
N GLY A 241 -7.09 -12.90 -11.25
CA GLY A 241 -8.54 -12.95 -11.23
C GLY A 241 -9.16 -11.60 -11.04
N ALA A 242 -10.45 -11.52 -11.33
CA ALA A 242 -11.27 -10.33 -11.14
C ALA A 242 -12.48 -10.66 -10.27
N LEU A 243 -12.72 -9.82 -9.29
CA LEU A 243 -13.93 -9.80 -8.49
C LEU A 243 -14.82 -8.68 -9.01
N PHE A 244 -16.08 -8.99 -9.32
CA PHE A 244 -17.04 -8.00 -9.78
C PHE A 244 -18.15 -7.83 -8.77
N ILE A 245 -18.50 -6.59 -8.51
CA ILE A 245 -19.61 -6.19 -7.66
C ILE A 245 -20.54 -5.32 -8.49
N ARG A 246 -21.75 -5.82 -8.71
CA ARG A 246 -22.85 -5.05 -9.30
C ARG A 246 -23.55 -4.28 -8.18
N GLU A 247 -24.01 -3.14 -8.47
CA GLU A 247 -24.93 -2.41 -7.60
C GLU A 247 -26.37 -2.77 -7.90
#